data_e54af62f860f995bf3ba3774775c64a9
#
_entry.id   e54af62f860f995bf3ba3774775c64a9
#
_cell.length_a   1.000
_cell.length_b   1.000
_cell.length_c   1.000
_cell.angle_alpha   90.00
_cell.angle_beta   90.00
_cell.angle_gamma   90.00
#
_symmetry.space_group_name_H-M   'P 1'
#
loop_
_entity.id
_entity.type
_entity.pdbx_description
1 polymer ?
#
loop_
_entity_poly.entity_id
_entity_poly.type
_entity_poly.pdbx_seq_one_letter_code
_entity_poly.pdbx_strand_id
1 'polypeptide(L)'
;MGSLPLFLKYILVFLVSMVPIVELRGAIPIAEGLGLNIFLYYPIAIIGNMLPVPIIYLFARKVLEWGKDKKLIGKFFTWCLEKGEKGGKKLKESAGIRGIFFALLIFVGIPLPGTGAWTGTLAASFLNIDFKTSIFAITLGVLLAGIIMSLGSKIVAILGWFGVFAIIAIILVAILVSIIIKKKKHAIK
;
A
#
# COMPACT_ATOMS: atom_id res chain seq x y z
N MET A 1 27.12 -15.84 -15.38
CA MET A 1 26.60 -14.52 -14.93
C MET A 1 27.24 -14.24 -13.59
N GLY A 2 28.12 -13.25 -13.48
CA GLY A 2 28.76 -12.86 -12.23
C GLY A 2 27.69 -12.46 -11.20
N SER A 3 27.79 -12.98 -9.98
CA SER A 3 26.90 -12.62 -8.89
C SER A 3 27.05 -11.13 -8.58
N LEU A 4 25.95 -10.38 -8.64
CA LEU A 4 25.95 -8.97 -8.24
C LEU A 4 26.62 -8.81 -6.88
N PRO A 5 27.50 -7.81 -6.69
CA PRO A 5 28.06 -7.48 -5.37
C PRO A 5 26.96 -7.28 -4.33
N LEU A 6 27.20 -7.71 -3.10
CA LEU A 6 26.20 -7.66 -2.02
C LEU A 6 25.59 -6.27 -1.86
N PHE A 7 26.41 -5.23 -1.91
CA PHE A 7 25.96 -3.84 -1.83
C PHE A 7 24.95 -3.46 -2.92
N LEU A 8 25.21 -3.87 -4.17
CA LEU A 8 24.29 -3.61 -5.29
C LEU A 8 22.94 -4.33 -5.14
N LYS A 9 22.92 -5.51 -4.50
CA LYS A 9 21.66 -6.20 -4.19
C LYS A 9 20.78 -5.39 -3.23
N TYR A 10 21.37 -4.77 -2.21
CA TYR A 10 20.61 -3.89 -1.29
C TYR A 10 20.14 -2.59 -1.96
N ILE A 11 20.97 -2.01 -2.83
CA ILE A 11 20.55 -0.85 -3.65
C ILE A 11 19.38 -1.23 -4.56
N LEU A 12 19.43 -2.40 -5.19
CA LEU A 12 18.32 -2.89 -6.03
C LEU A 12 17.03 -2.99 -5.22
N VAL A 13 17.07 -3.57 -4.03
CA VAL A 13 15.89 -3.67 -3.13
C VAL A 13 15.35 -2.28 -2.78
N PHE A 14 16.24 -1.34 -2.45
CA PHE A 14 15.86 0.05 -2.17
C PHE A 14 15.16 0.70 -3.36
N LEU A 15 15.75 0.64 -4.55
CA LEU A 15 15.20 1.25 -5.76
C LEU A 15 13.89 0.59 -6.19
N VAL A 16 13.81 -0.74 -6.14
CA VAL A 16 12.59 -1.48 -6.48
C VAL A 16 11.44 -1.11 -5.53
N SER A 17 11.74 -0.92 -4.24
CA SER A 17 10.72 -0.53 -3.26
C SER A 17 10.14 0.87 -3.50
N MET A 18 10.86 1.75 -4.21
CA MET A 18 10.40 3.08 -4.61
C MET A 18 9.49 3.08 -5.84
N VAL A 19 9.54 2.02 -6.66
CA VAL A 19 8.82 1.97 -7.94
C VAL A 19 7.31 1.85 -7.70
N PRO A 20 6.48 2.71 -8.34
CA PRO A 20 5.02 2.59 -8.25
C PRO A 20 4.55 1.20 -8.63
N ILE A 21 3.49 0.70 -7.99
CA ILE A 21 2.88 -0.62 -8.23
C ILE A 21 3.72 -1.78 -7.69
N VAL A 22 5.04 -1.78 -7.90
CA VAL A 22 5.95 -2.83 -7.41
C VAL A 22 6.14 -2.69 -5.90
N GLU A 23 6.59 -1.52 -5.46
CA GLU A 23 6.73 -1.15 -4.05
C GLU A 23 7.43 -2.22 -3.19
N LEU A 24 7.12 -2.24 -1.91
CA LEU A 24 7.60 -3.23 -0.95
C LEU A 24 7.20 -4.67 -1.33
N ARG A 25 6.09 -4.83 -2.05
CA ARG A 25 5.54 -6.13 -2.45
C ARG A 25 6.42 -6.88 -3.43
N GLY A 26 7.10 -6.17 -4.32
CA GLY A 26 8.09 -6.76 -5.21
C GLY A 26 9.49 -6.78 -4.60
N ALA A 27 9.84 -5.74 -3.83
CA ALA A 27 11.16 -5.60 -3.25
C ALA A 27 11.49 -6.73 -2.24
N ILE A 28 10.52 -7.13 -1.39
CA ILE A 28 10.73 -8.18 -0.38
C ILE A 28 10.93 -9.56 -1.02
N PRO A 29 10.06 -10.06 -1.93
CA PRO A 29 10.33 -11.32 -2.61
C PRO A 29 11.65 -11.35 -3.38
N ILE A 30 12.03 -10.24 -4.01
CA ILE A 30 13.34 -10.12 -4.67
C ILE A 30 14.48 -10.25 -3.65
N ALA A 31 14.39 -9.58 -2.50
CA ALA A 31 15.40 -9.66 -1.45
C ALA A 31 15.57 -11.09 -0.89
N GLU A 32 14.45 -11.78 -0.64
CA GLU A 32 14.44 -13.18 -0.20
C GLU A 32 15.02 -14.10 -1.29
N GLY A 33 14.64 -13.91 -2.55
CA GLY A 33 15.18 -14.69 -3.69
C GLY A 33 16.67 -14.46 -3.91
N LEU A 34 17.20 -13.30 -3.52
CA LEU A 34 18.65 -13.00 -3.55
C LEU A 34 19.40 -13.51 -2.30
N GLY A 35 18.71 -14.14 -1.34
CA GLY A 35 19.27 -14.65 -0.10
C GLY A 35 19.78 -13.57 0.85
N LEU A 36 19.16 -12.37 0.85
CA LEU A 36 19.59 -11.26 1.67
C LEU A 36 19.13 -11.40 3.13
N ASN A 37 19.88 -10.80 4.06
CA ASN A 37 19.53 -10.81 5.47
C ASN A 37 18.30 -9.90 5.73
N ILE A 38 17.25 -10.46 6.35
CA ILE A 38 16.01 -9.77 6.65
C ILE A 38 16.20 -8.52 7.52
N PHE A 39 17.10 -8.57 8.48
CA PHE A 39 17.37 -7.42 9.36
C PHE A 39 17.99 -6.23 8.63
N LEU A 40 18.54 -6.43 7.42
CA LEU A 40 19.09 -5.38 6.57
C LEU A 40 18.14 -5.00 5.45
N TYR A 41 17.61 -5.97 4.68
CA TYR A 41 16.75 -5.62 3.55
C TYR A 41 15.41 -5.04 3.97
N TYR A 42 14.85 -5.48 5.10
CA TYR A 42 13.53 -5.02 5.56
C TYR A 42 13.50 -3.51 5.84
N PRO A 43 14.39 -2.94 6.70
CA PRO A 43 14.42 -1.49 6.89
C PRO A 43 14.78 -0.73 5.60
N ILE A 44 15.67 -1.26 4.76
CA ILE A 44 16.03 -0.66 3.48
C ILE A 44 14.81 -0.56 2.55
N ALA A 45 14.03 -1.63 2.43
CA ALA A 45 12.83 -1.64 1.62
C ALA A 45 11.74 -0.69 2.16
N ILE A 46 11.57 -0.61 3.48
CA ILE A 46 10.64 0.34 4.11
C ILE A 46 11.05 1.78 3.83
N ILE A 47 12.32 2.12 4.05
CA ILE A 47 12.83 3.48 3.80
C ILE A 47 12.63 3.85 2.33
N GLY A 48 12.99 2.96 1.40
CA GLY A 48 12.79 3.18 -0.04
C GLY A 48 11.31 3.38 -0.39
N ASN A 49 10.42 2.57 0.16
CA ASN A 49 8.98 2.68 -0.08
C ASN A 49 8.35 3.96 0.51
N MET A 50 8.88 4.43 1.65
CA MET A 50 8.38 5.63 2.33
C MET A 50 8.95 6.93 1.77
N LEU A 51 10.08 6.91 1.10
CA LEU A 51 10.74 8.11 0.58
C LEU A 51 9.88 8.90 -0.42
N PRO A 52 9.15 8.29 -1.38
CA PRO A 52 8.24 9.00 -2.26
C PRO A 52 6.99 9.55 -1.58
N VAL A 53 6.56 8.99 -0.45
CA VAL A 53 5.27 9.29 0.20
C VAL A 53 5.08 10.77 0.52
N PRO A 54 6.00 11.48 1.20
CA PRO A 54 5.86 12.91 1.45
C PRO A 54 5.79 13.73 0.16
N ILE A 55 6.60 13.35 -0.83
CA ILE A 55 6.67 14.02 -2.12
C ILE A 55 5.32 13.89 -2.84
N ILE A 56 4.80 12.67 -2.94
CA ILE A 56 3.51 12.38 -3.59
C ILE A 56 2.40 13.15 -2.89
N TYR A 57 2.35 13.12 -1.56
CA TYR A 57 1.32 13.80 -0.79
C TYR A 57 1.28 15.31 -1.08
N LEU A 58 2.44 15.96 -1.06
CA LEU A 58 2.55 17.39 -1.29
C LEU A 58 2.29 17.79 -2.75
N PHE A 59 2.77 16.97 -3.70
CA PHE A 59 2.64 17.27 -5.11
C PHE A 59 1.27 16.91 -5.68
N ALA A 60 0.63 15.82 -5.22
CA ALA A 60 -0.64 15.38 -5.78
C ALA A 60 -1.71 16.46 -5.70
N ARG A 61 -1.84 17.12 -4.54
CA ARG A 61 -2.80 18.22 -4.37
C ARG A 61 -2.42 19.44 -5.21
N LYS A 62 -1.14 19.81 -5.24
CA LYS A 62 -0.66 20.93 -6.07
C LYS A 62 -0.93 20.72 -7.55
N VAL A 63 -0.77 19.49 -8.04
CA VAL A 63 -1.07 19.13 -9.43
C VAL A 63 -2.58 19.27 -9.71
N LEU A 64 -3.44 18.83 -8.79
CA LEU A 64 -4.87 19.00 -8.92
C LEU A 64 -5.27 20.50 -8.93
N GLU A 65 -4.72 21.28 -8.02
CA GLU A 65 -4.97 22.73 -7.93
C GLU A 65 -4.45 23.49 -9.17
N TRP A 66 -3.26 23.14 -9.67
CA TRP A 66 -2.72 23.70 -10.90
C TRP A 66 -3.56 23.32 -12.13
N GLY A 67 -4.05 22.08 -12.17
CA GLY A 67 -4.84 21.57 -13.30
C GLY A 67 -6.22 22.23 -13.44
N LYS A 68 -6.84 22.69 -12.33
CA LYS A 68 -8.17 23.31 -12.35
C LYS A 68 -8.25 24.58 -13.22
N ASP A 69 -7.13 25.30 -13.34
CA ASP A 69 -7.07 26.56 -14.09
C ASP A 69 -6.80 26.36 -15.60
N LYS A 70 -6.71 25.09 -16.07
CA LYS A 70 -6.45 24.76 -17.47
C LYS A 70 -7.73 24.65 -18.29
N LYS A 71 -7.78 25.32 -19.47
CA LYS A 71 -8.97 25.38 -20.34
C LYS A 71 -9.52 24.02 -20.76
N LEU A 72 -8.65 23.03 -21.05
CA LEU A 72 -9.07 21.71 -21.55
C LEU A 72 -9.42 20.70 -20.46
N ILE A 73 -8.69 20.74 -19.34
CA ILE A 73 -8.75 19.71 -18.28
C ILE A 73 -9.27 20.26 -16.95
N GLY A 74 -9.48 21.58 -16.85
CA GLY A 74 -9.87 22.25 -15.60
C GLY A 74 -11.15 21.69 -14.99
N LYS A 75 -12.18 21.41 -15.80
CA LYS A 75 -13.44 20.83 -15.31
C LYS A 75 -13.23 19.48 -14.62
N PHE A 76 -12.36 18.63 -15.16
CA PHE A 76 -12.03 17.33 -14.58
C PHE A 76 -11.30 17.50 -13.24
N PHE A 77 -10.30 18.37 -13.19
CA PHE A 77 -9.52 18.60 -11.95
C PHE A 77 -10.39 19.27 -10.87
N THR A 78 -11.25 20.22 -11.23
CA THR A 78 -12.22 20.82 -10.29
C THR A 78 -13.17 19.76 -9.73
N TRP A 79 -13.72 18.91 -10.59
CA TRP A 79 -14.57 17.82 -10.16
C TRP A 79 -13.83 16.86 -9.21
N CYS A 80 -12.57 16.52 -9.51
CA CYS A 80 -11.73 15.70 -8.63
C CYS A 80 -11.57 16.35 -7.26
N LEU A 81 -11.22 17.64 -7.20
CA LEU A 81 -11.03 18.36 -5.94
C LEU A 81 -12.33 18.40 -5.12
N GLU A 82 -13.47 18.78 -5.73
CA GLU A 82 -14.77 18.81 -5.05
C GLU A 82 -15.21 17.45 -4.53
N LYS A 83 -15.03 16.39 -5.34
CA LYS A 83 -15.35 15.01 -4.93
C LYS A 83 -14.44 14.54 -3.80
N GLY A 84 -13.14 14.85 -3.87
CA GLY A 84 -12.18 14.55 -2.83
C GLY A 84 -12.52 15.23 -1.52
N GLU A 85 -12.79 16.53 -1.54
CA GLU A 85 -13.14 17.30 -0.33
C GLU A 85 -14.47 16.84 0.29
N LYS A 86 -15.51 16.62 -0.53
CA LYS A 86 -16.79 16.08 -0.06
C LYS A 86 -16.62 14.68 0.55
N GLY A 87 -15.85 13.82 -0.12
CA GLY A 87 -15.54 12.47 0.36
C GLY A 87 -14.77 12.49 1.68
N GLY A 88 -13.72 13.31 1.77
CA GLY A 88 -12.92 13.49 2.98
C GLY A 88 -13.73 14.04 4.15
N LYS A 89 -14.58 15.05 3.91
CA LYS A 89 -15.48 15.59 4.93
C LYS A 89 -16.46 14.53 5.45
N LYS A 90 -17.13 13.82 4.55
CA LYS A 90 -18.04 12.72 4.91
C LYS A 90 -17.33 11.62 5.68
N LEU A 91 -16.11 11.28 5.30
CA LEU A 91 -15.31 10.28 6.00
C LEU A 91 -14.94 10.74 7.42
N LYS A 92 -14.56 12.01 7.59
CA LYS A 92 -14.31 12.62 8.89
C LYS A 92 -15.54 12.60 9.81
N GLU A 93 -16.70 12.94 9.27
CA GLU A 93 -17.96 12.96 10.00
C GLU A 93 -18.42 11.55 10.41
N SER A 94 -18.25 10.55 9.55
CA SER A 94 -18.71 9.18 9.79
C SER A 94 -17.77 8.33 10.62
N ALA A 95 -16.46 8.45 10.42
CA ALA A 95 -15.46 7.59 11.04
C ALA A 95 -14.53 8.31 12.02
N GLY A 96 -14.52 9.64 12.01
CA GLY A 96 -13.59 10.45 12.79
C GLY A 96 -12.12 10.25 12.35
N ILE A 97 -11.21 10.98 12.99
CA ILE A 97 -9.77 10.91 12.66
C ILE A 97 -9.20 9.51 12.92
N ARG A 98 -9.61 8.86 14.02
CA ARG A 98 -9.15 7.49 14.36
C ARG A 98 -9.62 6.47 13.32
N GLY A 99 -10.87 6.54 12.89
CA GLY A 99 -11.40 5.63 11.86
C GLY A 99 -10.69 5.79 10.53
N ILE A 100 -10.39 7.03 10.11
CA ILE A 100 -9.61 7.32 8.91
C ILE A 100 -8.19 6.74 9.02
N PHE A 101 -7.54 6.92 10.18
CA PHE A 101 -6.22 6.38 10.43
C PHE A 101 -6.18 4.86 10.26
N PHE A 102 -7.10 4.14 10.90
CA PHE A 102 -7.16 2.68 10.78
C PHE A 102 -7.57 2.21 9.38
N ALA A 103 -8.48 2.91 8.72
CA ALA A 103 -8.88 2.60 7.35
C ALA A 103 -7.68 2.70 6.39
N LEU A 104 -6.88 3.78 6.50
CA LEU A 104 -5.71 3.99 5.69
C LEU A 104 -4.59 2.99 6.01
N LEU A 105 -4.36 2.70 7.31
CA LEU A 105 -3.41 1.69 7.76
C LEU A 105 -3.75 0.31 7.19
N ILE A 106 -5.01 -0.12 7.31
CA ILE A 106 -5.47 -1.42 6.79
C ILE A 106 -5.38 -1.45 5.27
N PHE A 107 -5.79 -0.36 4.60
CA PHE A 107 -5.72 -0.25 3.14
C PHE A 107 -4.29 -0.44 2.61
N VAL A 108 -3.31 0.18 3.25
CA VAL A 108 -1.90 0.04 2.88
C VAL A 108 -1.30 -1.27 3.39
N GLY A 109 -1.72 -1.72 4.58
CA GLY A 109 -1.16 -2.88 5.28
C GLY A 109 -1.54 -4.23 4.67
N ILE A 110 -2.70 -4.32 4.01
CA ILE A 110 -3.09 -5.55 3.31
C ILE A 110 -2.43 -5.55 1.93
N PRO A 111 -1.55 -6.53 1.62
CA PRO A 111 -0.79 -6.54 0.38
C PRO A 111 -1.63 -7.01 -0.83
N LEU A 112 -2.67 -6.25 -1.18
CA LEU A 112 -3.46 -6.47 -2.39
C LEU A 112 -2.97 -5.61 -3.56
N PRO A 113 -3.15 -6.02 -4.81
CA PRO A 113 -2.84 -5.19 -5.96
C PRO A 113 -3.57 -3.84 -5.89
N GLY A 114 -2.85 -2.74 -6.04
CA GLY A 114 -3.43 -1.40 -6.02
C GLY A 114 -3.66 -0.78 -4.63
N THR A 115 -3.27 -1.44 -3.53
CA THR A 115 -3.41 -0.92 -2.15
C THR A 115 -2.04 -0.60 -1.56
N GLY A 116 -1.22 0.22 -1.98
CA GLY A 116 0.11 0.44 -1.44
C GLY A 116 0.33 1.83 -0.87
N ALA A 117 1.58 2.15 -0.57
CA ALA A 117 1.98 3.45 -0.07
C ALA A 117 1.67 4.55 -1.09
N TRP A 118 1.92 4.31 -2.37
CA TRP A 118 1.62 5.26 -3.45
C TRP A 118 0.12 5.57 -3.55
N THR A 119 -0.69 4.54 -3.68
CA THR A 119 -2.15 4.69 -3.81
C THR A 119 -2.79 5.21 -2.54
N GLY A 120 -2.34 4.76 -1.37
CA GLY A 120 -2.77 5.26 -0.07
C GLY A 120 -2.46 6.75 0.09
N THR A 121 -1.27 7.19 -0.35
CA THR A 121 -0.85 8.59 -0.30
C THR A 121 -1.67 9.46 -1.27
N LEU A 122 -1.88 9.00 -2.50
CA LEU A 122 -2.73 9.68 -3.47
C LEU A 122 -4.16 9.81 -2.93
N ALA A 123 -4.72 8.74 -2.39
CA ALA A 123 -6.06 8.76 -1.79
C ALA A 123 -6.14 9.73 -0.60
N ALA A 124 -5.15 9.72 0.30
CA ALA A 124 -5.10 10.61 1.45
C ALA A 124 -5.00 12.09 1.03
N SER A 125 -4.14 12.40 0.05
CA SER A 125 -4.01 13.75 -0.50
C SER A 125 -5.28 14.20 -1.22
N PHE A 126 -5.89 13.33 -2.02
CA PHE A 126 -7.14 13.58 -2.73
C PHE A 126 -8.32 13.86 -1.77
N LEU A 127 -8.44 13.06 -0.71
CA LEU A 127 -9.48 13.22 0.31
C LEU A 127 -9.19 14.33 1.33
N ASN A 128 -8.10 15.07 1.15
CA ASN A 128 -7.66 16.12 2.07
C ASN A 128 -7.56 15.63 3.54
N ILE A 129 -7.03 14.43 3.72
CA ILE A 129 -6.71 13.87 5.04
C ILE A 129 -5.42 14.54 5.52
N ASP A 130 -5.35 14.87 6.80
CA ASP A 130 -4.20 15.53 7.41
C ASP A 130 -2.87 14.81 7.14
N PHE A 131 -1.81 15.58 6.84
CA PHE A 131 -0.48 15.06 6.49
C PHE A 131 0.08 14.13 7.56
N LYS A 132 0.02 14.55 8.84
CA LYS A 132 0.55 13.74 9.95
C LYS A 132 -0.20 12.42 10.08
N THR A 133 -1.52 12.47 10.09
CA THR A 133 -2.38 11.27 10.14
C THR A 133 -2.07 10.33 8.98
N SER A 134 -1.91 10.87 7.77
CA SER A 134 -1.59 10.09 6.56
C SER A 134 -0.23 9.42 6.65
N ILE A 135 0.83 10.17 6.98
CA ILE A 135 2.19 9.63 7.08
C ILE A 135 2.26 8.51 8.13
N PHE A 136 1.73 8.73 9.34
CA PHE A 136 1.76 7.71 10.39
C PHE A 136 0.96 6.46 10.01
N ALA A 137 -0.24 6.61 9.46
CA ALA A 137 -1.06 5.48 9.06
C ALA A 137 -0.41 4.68 7.92
N ILE A 138 0.14 5.38 6.91
CA ILE A 138 0.83 4.74 5.78
C ILE A 138 2.10 4.04 6.26
N THR A 139 2.90 4.66 7.14
CA THR A 139 4.11 4.05 7.69
C THR A 139 3.79 2.75 8.41
N LEU A 140 2.81 2.75 9.31
CA LEU A 140 2.39 1.54 10.02
C LEU A 140 1.78 0.49 9.06
N GLY A 141 1.05 0.94 8.03
CA GLY A 141 0.55 0.06 6.97
C GLY A 141 1.70 -0.60 6.18
N VAL A 142 2.72 0.16 5.81
CA VAL A 142 3.91 -0.35 5.11
C VAL A 142 4.68 -1.36 5.98
N LEU A 143 4.84 -1.07 7.28
CA LEU A 143 5.44 -2.01 8.23
C LEU A 143 4.64 -3.32 8.29
N LEU A 144 3.33 -3.23 8.44
CA LEU A 144 2.45 -4.40 8.45
C LEU A 144 2.52 -5.20 7.15
N ALA A 145 2.42 -4.52 6.00
CA ALA A 145 2.55 -5.15 4.68
C ALA A 145 3.89 -5.85 4.52
N GLY A 146 4.97 -5.22 4.99
CA GLY A 146 6.32 -5.79 4.96
C GLY A 146 6.44 -7.09 5.78
N ILE A 147 5.86 -7.14 6.99
CA ILE A 147 5.82 -8.36 7.81
C ILE A 147 5.06 -9.47 7.06
N ILE A 148 3.87 -9.16 6.55
CA ILE A 148 3.04 -10.13 5.81
C ILE A 148 3.80 -10.66 4.58
N MET A 149 4.43 -9.77 3.81
CA MET A 149 5.19 -10.15 2.62
C MET A 149 6.43 -10.98 2.96
N SER A 150 7.17 -10.64 4.03
CA SER A 150 8.34 -11.41 4.46
C SER A 150 7.95 -12.81 4.92
N LEU A 151 6.87 -12.94 5.69
CA LEU A 151 6.35 -14.25 6.11
C LEU A 151 5.89 -15.07 4.91
N GLY A 152 5.11 -14.46 4.00
CA GLY A 152 4.63 -15.12 2.79
C GLY A 152 5.78 -15.57 1.88
N SER A 153 6.78 -14.72 1.65
CA SER A 153 7.94 -15.06 0.83
C SER A 153 8.76 -16.21 1.43
N LYS A 154 8.94 -16.25 2.76
CA LYS A 154 9.61 -17.35 3.44
C LYS A 154 8.84 -18.67 3.32
N ILE A 155 7.52 -18.63 3.48
CA ILE A 155 6.66 -19.82 3.29
C ILE A 155 6.81 -20.36 1.87
N VAL A 156 6.78 -19.48 0.87
CA VAL A 156 6.99 -19.87 -0.54
C VAL A 156 8.39 -20.41 -0.76
N ALA A 157 9.42 -19.82 -0.17
CA ALA A 157 10.80 -20.28 -0.29
C ALA A 157 11.03 -21.68 0.33
N ILE A 158 10.36 -21.98 1.47
CA ILE A 158 10.49 -23.28 2.16
C ILE A 158 9.67 -24.37 1.47
N LEU A 159 8.43 -24.06 1.09
CA LEU A 159 7.48 -25.03 0.56
C LEU A 159 7.43 -25.08 -0.97
N GLY A 160 8.17 -24.21 -1.67
CA GLY A 160 8.15 -24.12 -3.13
C GLY A 160 6.74 -23.87 -3.67
N TRP A 161 6.37 -24.54 -4.75
CA TRP A 161 5.04 -24.45 -5.36
C TRP A 161 3.89 -24.86 -4.41
N PHE A 162 4.13 -25.80 -3.48
CA PHE A 162 3.14 -26.16 -2.45
C PHE A 162 2.81 -24.98 -1.53
N GLY A 163 3.77 -24.12 -1.22
CA GLY A 163 3.55 -22.90 -0.45
C GLY A 163 2.65 -21.90 -1.16
N VAL A 164 2.80 -21.76 -2.47
CA VAL A 164 1.93 -20.89 -3.29
C VAL A 164 0.49 -21.43 -3.27
N PHE A 165 0.32 -22.74 -3.50
CA PHE A 165 -1.01 -23.36 -3.45
C PHE A 165 -1.65 -23.28 -2.06
N ALA A 166 -0.88 -23.45 -0.99
CA ALA A 166 -1.37 -23.31 0.38
C ALA A 166 -1.86 -21.89 0.67
N ILE A 167 -1.12 -20.87 0.26
CA ILE A 167 -1.53 -19.46 0.43
C ILE A 167 -2.81 -19.17 -0.36
N ILE A 168 -2.89 -19.61 -1.61
CA ILE A 168 -4.10 -19.44 -2.44
C ILE A 168 -5.30 -20.16 -1.80
N ALA A 169 -5.12 -21.39 -1.31
CA ALA A 169 -6.18 -22.12 -0.63
C ALA A 169 -6.69 -21.41 0.63
N ILE A 170 -5.79 -20.88 1.46
CA ILE A 170 -6.15 -20.11 2.66
C ILE A 170 -6.97 -18.87 2.28
N ILE A 171 -6.54 -18.12 1.25
CA ILE A 171 -7.26 -16.94 0.77
C ILE A 171 -8.65 -17.31 0.26
N LEU A 172 -8.77 -18.37 -0.53
CA LEU A 172 -10.06 -18.84 -1.05
C LEU A 172 -11.00 -19.27 0.08
N VAL A 173 -10.50 -20.01 1.07
CA VAL A 173 -11.27 -20.41 2.27
C VAL A 173 -11.73 -19.17 3.04
N ALA A 174 -10.86 -18.19 3.26
CA ALA A 174 -11.22 -16.95 3.94
C ALA A 174 -12.31 -16.16 3.20
N ILE A 175 -12.23 -16.10 1.87
CA ILE A 175 -13.26 -15.47 1.02
C ILE A 175 -14.59 -16.23 1.13
N LEU A 176 -14.57 -17.55 1.02
CA LEU A 176 -15.78 -18.39 1.14
C LEU A 176 -16.45 -18.23 2.50
N VAL A 177 -15.68 -18.29 3.58
CA VAL A 177 -16.18 -18.08 4.94
C VAL A 177 -16.80 -16.68 5.07
N SER A 178 -16.14 -15.66 4.53
CA SER A 178 -16.67 -14.28 4.54
C SER A 178 -18.01 -14.16 3.81
N ILE A 179 -18.14 -14.82 2.63
CA ILE A 179 -19.38 -14.84 1.85
C ILE A 179 -20.50 -15.56 2.62
N ILE A 180 -20.19 -16.71 3.23
CA ILE A 180 -21.17 -17.49 4.03
C ILE A 180 -21.67 -16.68 5.22
N ILE A 181 -20.77 -16.03 5.96
CA ILE A 181 -21.15 -15.18 7.11
C ILE A 181 -22.04 -14.03 6.65
N LYS A 182 -21.69 -13.38 5.51
CA LYS A 182 -22.49 -12.28 4.96
C LYS A 182 -23.88 -12.75 4.52
N LYS A 183 -23.98 -13.92 3.89
CA LYS A 183 -25.26 -14.51 3.47
C LYS A 183 -26.16 -14.89 4.66
N LYS A 184 -25.56 -15.42 5.74
CA LYS A 184 -26.28 -15.77 6.97
C LYS A 184 -26.83 -14.51 7.69
N LYS A 185 -26.08 -13.41 7.63
CA LYS A 185 -26.49 -12.12 8.23
C LYS A 185 -27.66 -11.45 7.46
N HIS A 186 -27.78 -11.72 6.15
CA HIS A 186 -28.91 -11.25 5.34
C HIS A 186 -30.16 -12.14 5.44
N ALA A 187 -30.02 -13.42 5.83
CA ALA A 187 -31.14 -14.35 6.01
C ALA A 187 -31.82 -14.23 7.38
N ILE A 188 -31.24 -13.49 8.32
CA ILE A 188 -31.75 -13.27 9.70
C ILE A 188 -32.42 -11.89 9.85
N LYS A 189 -32.39 -11.07 8.78
CA LYS A 189 -33.11 -9.80 8.68
C LYS A 189 -34.33 -9.96 7.79
#